data_9e6c7769e9a60ad83cfc2781daf8e298
#
_entry.id   9e6c7769e9a60ad83cfc2781daf8e298
#
_cell.length_a   1.000
_cell.length_b   1.000
_cell.length_c   1.000
_cell.angle_alpha   90.00
_cell.angle_beta   90.00
_cell.angle_gamma   90.00
#
_symmetry.space_group_name_H-M   'P 1'
#
loop_
_entity.id
_entity.type
_entity.pdbx_description
1 polymer ?
#
loop_
_entity_poly.entity_id
_entity_poly.type
_entity_poly.pdbx_seq_one_letter_code
_entity_poly.pdbx_strand_id
1 'polypeptide(L)'
;MEDTIKILHGLKKYYQSHHKVKFSSAALASAAELTHRHMGDRRLPDKAIDVMDEVGALQQIMPKSKRKINIGVSDIENIVAKLARIPSKQVNSDDKSQLKNLENDLKLGVFGQDSAVDSLSTAIKLSRSGLSPTEQPMGSFLFAGPTGVGKTEICKQLSRIMGVKLLRFDMSEYMERHSISKLIGSPPGYVGYDEGGLLTEAVNSNPYAVLLLDEIEKAHPDIFNLLLQVMDHGILMKVQ
;
A
#
# COMPACT_ATOMS: atom_id res chain seq x y z
N MET A 1 -1.63 -6.23 22.58
CA MET A 1 -2.93 -6.02 21.92
C MET A 1 -4.05 -5.82 22.94
N GLU A 2 -4.31 -6.80 23.80
CA GLU A 2 -5.36 -6.72 24.83
C GLU A 2 -5.24 -5.50 25.74
N ASP A 3 -4.03 -5.16 26.19
CA ASP A 3 -3.82 -3.99 27.05
C ASP A 3 -4.11 -2.66 26.31
N THR A 4 -3.80 -2.61 25.00
CA THR A 4 -4.21 -1.46 24.17
C THR A 4 -5.72 -1.31 24.15
N ILE A 5 -6.47 -2.39 23.95
CA ILE A 5 -7.94 -2.36 23.95
C ILE A 5 -8.48 -1.87 25.33
N LYS A 6 -7.89 -2.32 26.44
CA LYS A 6 -8.25 -1.83 27.78
C LYS A 6 -7.99 -0.34 27.94
N ILE A 7 -6.83 0.15 27.45
CA ILE A 7 -6.49 1.58 27.45
C ILE A 7 -7.52 2.38 26.66
N LEU A 8 -7.86 1.93 25.43
CA LEU A 8 -8.88 2.60 24.61
C LEU A 8 -10.24 2.62 25.29
N HIS A 9 -10.62 1.55 25.99
CA HIS A 9 -11.85 1.53 26.80
C HIS A 9 -11.80 2.53 27.95
N GLY A 10 -10.67 2.70 28.60
CA GLY A 10 -10.47 3.70 29.65
C GLY A 10 -10.62 5.14 29.13
N LEU A 11 -10.06 5.41 27.97
CA LEU A 11 -10.09 6.72 27.32
C LEU A 11 -11.42 7.01 26.60
N LYS A 12 -12.21 5.99 26.31
CA LYS A 12 -13.47 6.06 25.57
C LYS A 12 -14.37 7.21 26.03
N LYS A 13 -14.62 7.32 27.34
CA LYS A 13 -15.52 8.33 27.89
C LYS A 13 -15.05 9.76 27.61
N TYR A 14 -13.74 9.98 27.67
CA TYR A 14 -13.12 11.28 27.39
C TYR A 14 -13.33 11.69 25.95
N TYR A 15 -12.96 10.83 24.99
CA TYR A 15 -13.11 11.11 23.56
C TYR A 15 -14.57 11.20 23.10
N GLN A 16 -15.46 10.39 23.70
CA GLN A 16 -16.90 10.49 23.44
C GLN A 16 -17.50 11.84 23.84
N SER A 17 -17.08 12.39 25.00
CA SER A 17 -17.55 13.69 25.45
C SER A 17 -16.97 14.83 24.63
N HIS A 18 -15.68 14.73 24.24
CA HIS A 18 -14.98 15.74 23.45
C HIS A 18 -15.55 15.85 22.03
N HIS A 19 -15.69 14.74 21.33
CA HIS A 19 -16.15 14.72 19.94
C HIS A 19 -17.67 14.57 19.78
N LYS A 20 -18.41 14.38 20.87
CA LYS A 20 -19.87 14.16 20.87
C LYS A 20 -20.30 12.95 20.04
N VAL A 21 -19.53 11.87 20.11
CA VAL A 21 -19.75 10.61 19.42
C VAL A 21 -19.78 9.45 20.41
N LYS A 22 -20.25 8.27 19.97
CA LYS A 22 -20.26 7.03 20.77
C LYS A 22 -19.47 5.95 20.02
N PHE A 23 -18.43 5.41 20.65
CA PHE A 23 -17.66 4.29 20.08
C PHE A 23 -18.27 2.95 20.51
N SER A 24 -18.47 2.03 19.58
CA SER A 24 -18.80 0.65 19.90
C SER A 24 -17.57 -0.08 20.44
N SER A 25 -17.74 -1.14 21.23
CA SER A 25 -16.61 -1.95 21.71
C SER A 25 -15.88 -2.63 20.55
N ALA A 26 -16.62 -3.04 19.52
CA ALA A 26 -16.05 -3.61 18.30
C ALA A 26 -15.18 -2.58 17.54
N ALA A 27 -15.58 -1.30 17.50
CA ALA A 27 -14.79 -0.25 16.88
C ALA A 27 -13.44 -0.03 17.59
N LEU A 28 -13.40 -0.08 18.93
CA LEU A 28 -12.16 0.05 19.70
C LEU A 28 -11.21 -1.14 19.47
N ALA A 29 -11.75 -2.36 19.45
CA ALA A 29 -10.97 -3.55 19.13
C ALA A 29 -10.39 -3.47 17.71
N SER A 30 -11.22 -3.08 16.74
CA SER A 30 -10.81 -2.87 15.35
C SER A 30 -9.74 -1.78 15.21
N ALA A 31 -9.84 -0.66 15.96
CA ALA A 31 -8.83 0.39 15.97
C ALA A 31 -7.45 -0.15 16.40
N ALA A 32 -7.40 -0.95 17.48
CA ALA A 32 -6.16 -1.55 17.94
C ALA A 32 -5.59 -2.55 16.92
N GLU A 33 -6.43 -3.44 16.37
CA GLU A 33 -6.03 -4.48 15.44
C GLU A 33 -5.54 -3.92 14.10
N LEU A 34 -6.33 -3.04 13.48
CA LEU A 34 -6.01 -2.48 12.17
C LEU A 34 -4.79 -1.57 12.21
N THR A 35 -4.62 -0.77 13.27
CA THR A 35 -3.42 0.05 13.42
C THR A 35 -2.17 -0.80 13.67
N HIS A 36 -2.29 -1.91 14.40
CA HIS A 36 -1.18 -2.84 14.57
C HIS A 36 -0.75 -3.44 13.23
N ARG A 37 -1.72 -3.85 12.41
CA ARG A 37 -1.49 -4.53 11.13
C ARG A 37 -0.96 -3.60 10.02
N HIS A 38 -1.46 -2.37 9.97
CA HIS A 38 -1.30 -1.49 8.81
C HIS A 38 -0.49 -0.22 9.06
N MET A 39 -0.19 0.13 10.29
CA MET A 39 0.57 1.33 10.63
C MET A 39 1.87 0.92 11.34
N GLY A 40 2.98 0.86 10.59
CA GLY A 40 4.31 0.49 11.12
C GLY A 40 5.04 1.63 11.83
N ASP A 41 4.75 2.88 11.44
CA ASP A 41 5.56 4.06 11.80
C ASP A 41 5.48 4.44 13.28
N ARG A 42 4.45 4.01 14.00
CA ARG A 42 4.22 4.35 15.40
C ARG A 42 3.92 3.10 16.24
N ARG A 43 4.13 3.20 17.54
CA ARG A 43 3.86 2.12 18.48
C ARG A 43 2.44 2.18 19.04
N LEU A 44 1.92 1.03 19.46
CA LEU A 44 0.73 0.97 20.30
C LEU A 44 1.08 1.44 21.74
N PRO A 45 0.18 2.14 22.46
CA PRO A 45 -1.23 2.42 22.10
C PRO A 45 -1.43 3.68 21.24
N ASP A 46 -0.42 4.55 21.09
CA ASP A 46 -0.55 5.91 20.54
C ASP A 46 -1.27 5.95 19.19
N LYS A 47 -0.85 5.11 18.23
CA LYS A 47 -1.48 5.06 16.90
C LYS A 47 -2.97 4.68 16.92
N ALA A 48 -3.40 3.89 17.89
CA ALA A 48 -4.81 3.54 18.04
C ALA A 48 -5.62 4.66 18.69
N ILE A 49 -4.99 5.43 19.59
CA ILE A 49 -5.55 6.65 20.19
C ILE A 49 -5.72 7.72 19.11
N ASP A 50 -4.70 7.94 18.26
CA ASP A 50 -4.76 8.86 17.12
C ASP A 50 -5.93 8.55 16.19
N VAL A 51 -6.18 7.27 15.90
CA VAL A 51 -7.33 6.86 15.07
C VAL A 51 -8.66 7.20 15.76
N MET A 52 -8.79 6.99 17.07
CA MET A 52 -9.99 7.40 17.80
C MET A 52 -10.24 8.89 17.72
N ASP A 53 -9.19 9.69 17.88
CA ASP A 53 -9.27 11.15 17.81
C ASP A 53 -9.65 11.62 16.40
N GLU A 54 -8.99 11.12 15.37
CA GLU A 54 -9.25 11.50 13.97
C GLU A 54 -10.66 11.14 13.51
N VAL A 55 -11.17 9.94 13.90
CA VAL A 55 -12.56 9.56 13.60
C VAL A 55 -13.54 10.53 14.26
N GLY A 56 -13.30 10.90 15.50
CA GLY A 56 -14.13 11.86 16.23
C GLY A 56 -14.09 13.26 15.61
N ALA A 57 -12.89 13.75 15.29
CA ALA A 57 -12.65 15.04 14.64
C ALA A 57 -13.34 15.12 13.27
N LEU A 58 -13.24 14.04 12.47
CA LEU A 58 -13.90 13.97 11.16
C LEU A 58 -15.42 14.19 11.28
N GLN A 59 -16.08 13.61 12.31
CA GLN A 59 -17.51 13.81 12.51
C GLN A 59 -17.84 15.27 12.85
N GLN A 60 -16.96 15.99 13.52
CA GLN A 60 -17.19 17.41 13.82
C GLN A 60 -17.11 18.30 12.58
N ILE A 61 -16.22 17.98 11.64
CA ILE A 61 -16.01 18.73 10.38
C ILE A 61 -17.13 18.45 9.38
N MET A 62 -17.74 17.25 9.42
CA MET A 62 -18.81 16.89 8.49
C MET A 62 -20.04 17.77 8.63
N PRO A 63 -20.78 18.04 7.52
CA PRO A 63 -22.09 18.70 7.57
C PRO A 63 -23.07 17.97 8.51
N LYS A 64 -23.90 18.69 9.25
CA LYS A 64 -24.83 18.12 10.25
C LYS A 64 -25.68 16.94 9.72
N SER A 65 -26.07 16.98 8.45
CA SER A 65 -26.85 15.94 7.77
C SER A 65 -26.12 14.61 7.56
N LYS A 66 -24.77 14.63 7.60
CA LYS A 66 -23.91 13.44 7.36
C LYS A 66 -23.19 12.97 8.63
N ARG A 67 -23.35 13.69 9.76
CA ARG A 67 -22.69 13.32 11.03
C ARG A 67 -23.27 12.03 11.59
N LYS A 68 -22.38 11.11 11.95
CA LYS A 68 -22.73 9.92 12.69
C LYS A 68 -22.44 10.13 14.18
N ILE A 69 -23.39 9.80 15.03
CA ILE A 69 -23.19 9.79 16.48
C ILE A 69 -22.53 8.48 16.90
N ASN A 70 -22.94 7.35 16.30
CA ASN A 70 -22.41 6.02 16.62
C ASN A 70 -21.30 5.65 15.64
N ILE A 71 -20.09 5.45 16.16
CA ILE A 71 -18.92 5.03 15.42
C ILE A 71 -18.81 3.50 15.46
N GLY A 72 -18.87 2.88 14.29
CA GLY A 72 -18.73 1.45 14.08
C GLY A 72 -17.37 1.07 13.54
N VAL A 73 -17.21 -0.23 13.23
CA VAL A 73 -15.99 -0.80 12.65
C VAL A 73 -15.67 -0.15 11.31
N SER A 74 -16.66 0.02 10.44
CA SER A 74 -16.47 0.61 9.10
C SER A 74 -15.95 2.06 9.14
N ASP A 75 -16.28 2.83 10.16
CA ASP A 75 -15.78 4.20 10.31
C ASP A 75 -14.28 4.19 10.69
N ILE A 76 -13.88 3.25 11.56
CA ILE A 76 -12.47 3.01 11.91
C ILE A 76 -11.67 2.54 10.69
N GLU A 77 -12.19 1.54 9.94
CA GLU A 77 -11.58 1.03 8.71
C GLU A 77 -11.27 2.14 7.71
N ASN A 78 -12.25 3.03 7.48
CA ASN A 78 -12.08 4.14 6.56
C ASN A 78 -10.99 5.13 7.00
N ILE A 79 -10.88 5.40 8.29
CA ILE A 79 -9.84 6.31 8.81
C ILE A 79 -8.47 5.63 8.79
N VAL A 80 -8.38 4.38 9.22
CA VAL A 80 -7.11 3.64 9.13
C VAL A 80 -6.64 3.54 7.68
N ALA A 81 -7.54 3.23 6.74
CA ALA A 81 -7.22 3.23 5.31
C ALA A 81 -6.63 4.57 4.85
N LYS A 82 -7.25 5.69 5.27
CA LYS A 82 -6.77 7.03 4.93
C LYS A 82 -5.42 7.35 5.55
N LEU A 83 -5.23 7.06 6.85
CA LEU A 83 -3.99 7.35 7.58
C LEU A 83 -2.83 6.46 7.12
N ALA A 84 -3.08 5.17 6.92
CA ALA A 84 -2.10 4.22 6.42
C ALA A 84 -1.91 4.28 4.90
N ARG A 85 -2.63 5.18 4.20
CA ARG A 85 -2.62 5.32 2.73
C ARG A 85 -2.94 4.02 1.99
N ILE A 86 -3.77 3.18 2.61
CA ILE A 86 -4.22 1.91 2.04
C ILE A 86 -5.51 2.17 1.28
N PRO A 87 -5.72 1.57 0.10
CA PRO A 87 -7.01 1.60 -0.55
C PRO A 87 -8.10 1.05 0.39
N SER A 88 -9.19 1.79 0.56
CA SER A 88 -10.30 1.41 1.46
C SER A 88 -10.88 0.02 1.17
N LYS A 89 -10.75 -0.45 -0.08
CA LYS A 89 -11.14 -1.80 -0.49
C LYS A 89 -10.28 -2.91 0.12
N GLN A 90 -9.06 -2.63 0.58
CA GLN A 90 -8.16 -3.65 1.18
C GLN A 90 -8.37 -3.82 2.68
N VAL A 91 -9.08 -2.92 3.32
CA VAL A 91 -9.39 -2.98 4.77
C VAL A 91 -10.66 -3.78 5.03
N ASN A 92 -11.52 -3.93 4.04
CA ASN A 92 -12.78 -4.65 4.13
C ASN A 92 -12.62 -6.14 3.78
N SER A 93 -13.48 -6.98 4.32
CA SER A 93 -13.55 -8.45 4.09
C SER A 93 -13.84 -8.88 2.65
N ASP A 94 -13.98 -7.94 1.71
CA ASP A 94 -14.28 -8.16 0.29
C ASP A 94 -13.06 -8.57 -0.57
N ASP A 95 -11.87 -8.61 0.03
CA ASP A 95 -10.61 -8.96 -0.64
C ASP A 95 -10.67 -10.36 -1.30
N LYS A 96 -11.38 -11.30 -0.65
CA LYS A 96 -11.54 -12.67 -1.18
C LYS A 96 -12.36 -12.72 -2.48
N SER A 97 -13.39 -11.88 -2.60
CA SER A 97 -14.23 -11.84 -3.80
C SER A 97 -13.49 -11.19 -4.98
N GLN A 98 -12.72 -10.14 -4.73
CA GLN A 98 -11.90 -9.49 -5.74
C GLN A 98 -10.79 -10.40 -6.26
N LEU A 99 -10.09 -11.11 -5.37
CA LEU A 99 -9.07 -12.07 -5.76
C LEU A 99 -9.65 -13.27 -6.54
N LYS A 100 -10.86 -13.69 -6.20
CA LYS A 100 -11.55 -14.77 -6.93
C LYS A 100 -11.82 -14.38 -8.38
N ASN A 101 -12.23 -13.13 -8.63
CA ASN A 101 -12.59 -12.64 -9.95
C ASN A 101 -11.43 -12.00 -10.71
N LEU A 102 -10.26 -11.79 -10.07
CA LEU A 102 -9.11 -11.09 -10.62
C LEU A 102 -8.72 -11.54 -12.03
N GLU A 103 -8.69 -12.83 -12.26
CA GLU A 103 -8.34 -13.44 -13.55
C GLU A 103 -9.34 -13.05 -14.66
N ASN A 104 -10.63 -13.21 -14.37
CA ASN A 104 -11.68 -12.87 -15.32
C ASN A 104 -11.69 -11.37 -15.64
N ASP A 105 -11.53 -10.54 -14.63
CA ASP A 105 -11.51 -9.08 -14.77
C ASP A 105 -10.29 -8.61 -15.56
N LEU A 106 -9.11 -9.25 -15.39
CA LEU A 106 -7.92 -8.97 -16.20
C LEU A 106 -8.13 -9.40 -17.67
N LYS A 107 -8.72 -10.58 -17.93
CA LYS A 107 -9.01 -11.07 -19.28
C LYS A 107 -10.00 -10.18 -20.03
N LEU A 108 -10.88 -9.48 -19.33
CA LEU A 108 -11.77 -8.48 -19.93
C LEU A 108 -11.04 -7.23 -20.43
N GLY A 109 -9.90 -6.89 -19.83
CA GLY A 109 -9.12 -5.70 -20.18
C GLY A 109 -7.89 -5.98 -21.05
N VAL A 110 -7.39 -7.23 -21.08
CA VAL A 110 -6.17 -7.62 -21.78
C VAL A 110 -6.46 -8.85 -22.65
N PHE A 111 -6.41 -8.68 -23.95
CA PHE A 111 -6.78 -9.73 -24.91
C PHE A 111 -5.55 -10.49 -25.42
N GLY A 112 -5.69 -11.79 -25.61
CA GLY A 112 -4.68 -12.65 -26.23
C GLY A 112 -3.43 -12.91 -25.36
N GLN A 113 -3.51 -12.66 -24.05
CA GLN A 113 -2.43 -12.89 -23.09
C GLN A 113 -2.90 -13.78 -21.92
N ASP A 114 -3.77 -14.74 -22.19
CA ASP A 114 -4.41 -15.58 -21.17
C ASP A 114 -3.38 -16.26 -20.25
N SER A 115 -2.32 -16.85 -20.84
CA SER A 115 -1.26 -17.53 -20.06
C SER A 115 -0.53 -16.59 -19.10
N ALA A 116 -0.24 -15.35 -19.51
CA ALA A 116 0.39 -14.36 -18.66
C ALA A 116 -0.54 -13.88 -17.56
N VAL A 117 -1.83 -13.68 -17.88
CA VAL A 117 -2.86 -13.31 -16.91
C VAL A 117 -3.09 -14.42 -15.88
N ASP A 118 -3.14 -15.68 -16.30
CA ASP A 118 -3.33 -16.85 -15.42
C ASP A 118 -2.15 -16.97 -14.43
N SER A 119 -0.91 -16.86 -14.94
CA SER A 119 0.30 -16.91 -14.13
C SER A 119 0.34 -15.77 -13.11
N LEU A 120 0.06 -14.54 -13.54
CA LEU A 120 0.01 -13.36 -12.68
C LEU A 120 -1.07 -13.51 -11.58
N SER A 121 -2.28 -13.88 -11.98
CA SER A 121 -3.41 -14.03 -11.06
C SER A 121 -3.17 -15.12 -10.02
N THR A 122 -2.56 -16.24 -10.44
CA THR A 122 -2.21 -17.35 -9.54
C THR A 122 -1.16 -16.91 -8.52
N ALA A 123 -0.11 -16.23 -8.95
CA ALA A 123 0.94 -15.76 -8.05
C ALA A 123 0.43 -14.73 -7.03
N ILE A 124 -0.44 -13.81 -7.45
CA ILE A 124 -1.08 -12.84 -6.55
C ILE A 124 -1.99 -13.55 -5.54
N LYS A 125 -2.81 -14.53 -5.98
CA LYS A 125 -3.67 -15.33 -5.09
C LYS A 125 -2.83 -16.10 -4.06
N LEU A 126 -1.71 -16.70 -4.46
CA LEU A 126 -0.80 -17.42 -3.55
C LEU A 126 -0.16 -16.48 -2.53
N SER A 127 0.36 -15.34 -2.96
CA SER A 127 0.95 -14.35 -2.06
C SER A 127 -0.06 -13.85 -1.00
N ARG A 128 -1.31 -13.60 -1.40
CA ARG A 128 -2.39 -13.16 -0.51
C ARG A 128 -2.96 -14.26 0.39
N SER A 129 -2.65 -15.53 0.15
CA SER A 129 -3.06 -16.64 1.01
C SER A 129 -2.35 -16.69 2.36
N GLY A 130 -1.36 -15.81 2.59
CA GLY A 130 -0.58 -15.75 3.82
C GLY A 130 0.59 -16.75 3.87
N LEU A 131 0.90 -17.41 2.77
CA LEU A 131 2.02 -18.36 2.65
C LEU A 131 3.36 -17.68 2.36
N SER A 132 3.32 -16.40 1.95
CA SER A 132 4.53 -15.61 1.66
C SER A 132 4.97 -14.82 2.89
N PRO A 133 6.29 -14.60 3.08
CA PRO A 133 6.81 -13.72 4.13
C PRO A 133 6.22 -12.31 4.03
N THR A 134 5.91 -11.71 5.18
CA THR A 134 5.25 -10.39 5.24
C THR A 134 6.14 -9.22 4.81
N GLU A 135 7.44 -9.44 4.74
CA GLU A 135 8.44 -8.41 4.40
C GLU A 135 8.77 -8.34 2.90
N GLN A 136 8.27 -9.27 2.10
CA GLN A 136 8.51 -9.31 0.67
C GLN A 136 7.39 -8.66 -0.14
N PRO A 137 7.68 -8.12 -1.34
CA PRO A 137 6.62 -7.68 -2.25
C PRO A 137 5.69 -8.85 -2.59
N MET A 138 4.42 -8.55 -2.88
CA MET A 138 3.42 -9.58 -3.25
C MET A 138 3.83 -10.44 -4.43
N GLY A 139 4.70 -9.94 -5.29
CA GLY A 139 5.28 -10.66 -6.40
C GLY A 139 6.08 -9.71 -7.28
N SER A 140 7.12 -10.26 -7.90
CA SER A 140 7.93 -9.59 -8.90
C SER A 140 7.80 -10.34 -10.21
N PHE A 141 7.40 -9.62 -11.27
CA PHE A 141 7.05 -10.22 -12.56
C PHE A 141 7.84 -9.55 -13.67
N LEU A 142 8.45 -10.36 -14.52
CA LEU A 142 9.11 -9.89 -15.73
C LEU A 142 8.25 -10.22 -16.96
N PHE A 143 7.76 -9.18 -17.62
CA PHE A 143 7.02 -9.30 -18.88
C PHE A 143 7.97 -9.10 -20.06
N ALA A 144 8.39 -10.18 -20.72
CA ALA A 144 9.20 -10.14 -21.93
C ALA A 144 8.33 -10.39 -23.17
N GLY A 145 8.63 -9.68 -24.26
CA GLY A 145 7.92 -9.84 -25.52
C GLY A 145 7.99 -8.60 -26.40
N PRO A 146 7.53 -8.67 -27.66
CA PRO A 146 7.57 -7.55 -28.61
C PRO A 146 6.74 -6.36 -28.14
N THR A 147 6.95 -5.21 -28.77
CA THR A 147 6.19 -3.99 -28.48
C THR A 147 4.72 -4.16 -28.88
N GLY A 148 3.80 -3.56 -28.11
CA GLY A 148 2.39 -3.55 -28.44
C GLY A 148 1.57 -4.77 -28.00
N VAL A 149 2.18 -5.79 -27.38
CA VAL A 149 1.47 -7.02 -26.93
C VAL A 149 0.70 -6.86 -25.61
N GLY A 150 0.67 -5.67 -25.00
CA GLY A 150 -0.14 -5.40 -23.80
C GLY A 150 0.62 -5.46 -22.48
N LYS A 151 1.98 -5.52 -22.46
CA LYS A 151 2.77 -5.58 -21.20
C LYS A 151 2.43 -4.47 -20.20
N THR A 152 2.41 -3.24 -20.66
CA THR A 152 2.05 -2.07 -19.82
C THR A 152 0.57 -2.06 -19.46
N GLU A 153 -0.30 -2.56 -20.34
CA GLU A 153 -1.75 -2.58 -20.11
C GLU A 153 -2.14 -3.55 -18.99
N ILE A 154 -1.48 -4.72 -18.87
CA ILE A 154 -1.70 -5.64 -17.75
C ILE A 154 -1.47 -4.92 -16.41
N CYS A 155 -0.38 -4.14 -16.28
CA CYS A 155 -0.07 -3.41 -15.06
C CYS A 155 -1.13 -2.33 -14.75
N LYS A 156 -1.63 -1.63 -15.77
CA LYS A 156 -2.71 -0.63 -15.62
C LYS A 156 -4.02 -1.28 -15.16
N GLN A 157 -4.41 -2.38 -15.80
CA GLN A 157 -5.62 -3.09 -15.43
C GLN A 157 -5.51 -3.70 -14.03
N LEU A 158 -4.35 -4.28 -13.69
CA LEU A 158 -4.09 -4.79 -12.35
C LEU A 158 -4.25 -3.69 -11.29
N SER A 159 -3.62 -2.53 -11.49
CA SER A 159 -3.72 -1.41 -10.55
C SER A 159 -5.16 -0.92 -10.38
N ARG A 160 -5.93 -0.88 -11.48
CA ARG A 160 -7.35 -0.49 -11.47
C ARG A 160 -8.22 -1.49 -10.70
N ILE A 161 -8.06 -2.79 -10.97
CA ILE A 161 -8.84 -3.86 -10.35
C ILE A 161 -8.52 -3.94 -8.86
N MET A 162 -7.24 -3.90 -8.51
CA MET A 162 -6.78 -3.91 -7.11
C MET A 162 -7.08 -2.60 -6.36
N GLY A 163 -7.46 -1.53 -7.08
CA GLY A 163 -7.74 -0.21 -6.48
C GLY A 163 -6.49 0.44 -5.88
N VAL A 164 -5.31 0.13 -6.40
CA VAL A 164 -4.01 0.66 -5.95
C VAL A 164 -3.43 1.61 -7.00
N LYS A 165 -2.48 2.46 -6.58
CA LYS A 165 -1.81 3.38 -7.50
C LYS A 165 -0.83 2.64 -8.41
N LEU A 166 -0.76 3.03 -9.69
CA LEU A 166 0.30 2.63 -10.60
C LEU A 166 1.45 3.66 -10.52
N LEU A 167 2.62 3.21 -10.10
CA LEU A 167 3.86 3.96 -10.13
C LEU A 167 4.66 3.48 -11.34
N ARG A 168 4.79 4.36 -12.35
CA ARG A 168 5.51 4.03 -13.58
C ARG A 168 6.79 4.83 -13.67
N PHE A 169 7.89 4.13 -13.91
CA PHE A 169 9.21 4.69 -14.18
C PHE A 169 9.71 4.15 -15.53
N ASP A 170 10.07 5.06 -16.41
CA ASP A 170 10.70 4.72 -17.69
C ASP A 170 12.21 4.61 -17.47
N MET A 171 12.73 3.40 -17.60
CA MET A 171 14.14 3.13 -17.33
C MET A 171 15.08 3.68 -18.39
N SER A 172 14.58 4.12 -19.52
CA SER A 172 15.37 4.85 -20.51
C SER A 172 15.92 6.19 -20.00
N GLU A 173 15.27 6.77 -18.99
CA GLU A 173 15.73 8.00 -18.30
C GLU A 173 16.90 7.72 -17.33
N TYR A 174 17.16 6.44 -17.02
CA TYR A 174 18.14 6.00 -16.02
C TYR A 174 19.25 5.14 -16.62
N MET A 175 19.65 5.44 -17.85
CA MET A 175 20.75 4.75 -18.54
C MET A 175 22.13 5.12 -17.97
N GLU A 176 22.27 6.32 -17.42
CA GLU A 176 23.55 6.80 -16.94
C GLU A 176 23.67 6.66 -15.41
N ARG A 177 24.91 6.41 -14.95
CA ARG A 177 25.20 6.17 -13.53
C ARG A 177 24.74 7.31 -12.60
N HIS A 178 24.86 8.55 -13.02
CA HIS A 178 24.44 9.70 -12.21
C HIS A 178 22.91 9.79 -12.05
N SER A 179 22.14 9.23 -12.95
CA SER A 179 20.69 9.23 -12.87
C SER A 179 20.15 8.24 -11.81
N ILE A 180 20.97 7.26 -11.39
CA ILE A 180 20.62 6.33 -10.31
C ILE A 180 20.37 7.07 -9.00
N SER A 181 21.20 8.08 -8.68
CA SER A 181 21.02 8.89 -7.47
C SER A 181 19.70 9.67 -7.46
N LYS A 182 19.17 10.06 -8.62
CA LYS A 182 17.85 10.67 -8.72
C LYS A 182 16.73 9.67 -8.43
N LEU A 183 16.93 8.42 -8.84
CA LEU A 183 15.92 7.38 -8.64
C LEU A 183 15.83 6.92 -7.18
N ILE A 184 16.97 6.74 -6.52
CA ILE A 184 17.06 6.10 -5.18
C ILE A 184 17.41 7.09 -4.08
N GLY A 185 18.01 8.22 -4.42
CA GLY A 185 18.61 9.20 -3.52
C GLY A 185 20.13 9.09 -3.47
N SER A 186 20.78 10.18 -3.08
CA SER A 186 22.23 10.26 -2.95
C SER A 186 22.71 9.59 -1.67
N PRO A 187 23.90 8.96 -1.65
CA PRO A 187 24.53 8.47 -0.43
C PRO A 187 24.85 9.61 0.56
N PRO A 188 25.01 9.32 1.87
CA PRO A 188 25.42 10.29 2.85
C PRO A 188 26.72 11.01 2.42
N GLY A 189 26.75 12.35 2.54
CA GLY A 189 27.92 13.17 2.19
C GLY A 189 27.99 13.66 0.75
N TYR A 190 27.06 13.29 -0.11
CA TYR A 190 26.97 13.81 -1.47
C TYR A 190 25.89 14.92 -1.57
N VAL A 191 26.07 15.81 -2.53
CA VAL A 191 25.09 16.88 -2.84
C VAL A 191 23.76 16.24 -3.22
N GLY A 192 22.65 16.71 -2.59
CA GLY A 192 21.31 16.14 -2.80
C GLY A 192 20.94 14.98 -1.85
N TYR A 193 21.71 14.75 -0.78
CA TYR A 193 21.40 13.72 0.23
C TYR A 193 20.04 13.94 0.91
N ASP A 194 19.68 15.21 1.17
CA ASP A 194 18.41 15.59 1.79
C ASP A 194 17.22 15.47 0.81
N GLU A 195 17.49 15.38 -0.49
CA GLU A 195 16.50 15.08 -1.50
C GLU A 195 16.36 13.56 -1.59
N GLY A 196 15.21 13.03 -1.18
CA GLY A 196 14.90 11.60 -1.32
C GLY A 196 14.91 11.17 -2.78
N GLY A 197 15.10 9.87 -3.06
CA GLY A 197 15.00 9.35 -4.43
C GLY A 197 13.54 9.30 -4.91
N LEU A 198 13.32 9.57 -6.19
CA LEU A 198 11.98 9.59 -6.79
C LEU A 198 11.22 8.27 -6.58
N LEU A 199 11.90 7.14 -6.71
CA LEU A 199 11.32 5.82 -6.46
C LEU A 199 11.01 5.61 -4.98
N THR A 200 11.96 5.91 -4.10
CA THR A 200 11.81 5.74 -2.65
C THR A 200 10.69 6.61 -2.11
N GLU A 201 10.61 7.85 -2.53
CA GLU A 201 9.52 8.77 -2.13
C GLU A 201 8.16 8.32 -2.67
N ALA A 202 8.11 7.88 -3.94
CA ALA A 202 6.87 7.41 -4.55
C ALA A 202 6.32 6.18 -3.83
N VAL A 203 7.20 5.22 -3.46
CA VAL A 203 6.83 4.00 -2.72
C VAL A 203 6.47 4.33 -1.28
N ASN A 204 7.23 5.17 -0.58
CA ASN A 204 6.91 5.60 0.78
C ASN A 204 5.57 6.34 0.85
N SER A 205 5.28 7.14 -0.19
CA SER A 205 3.99 7.85 -0.29
C SER A 205 2.83 6.92 -0.64
N ASN A 206 3.10 5.78 -1.28
CA ASN A 206 2.10 4.82 -1.73
C ASN A 206 2.58 3.38 -1.47
N PRO A 207 2.59 2.91 -0.21
CA PRO A 207 3.14 1.60 0.17
C PRO A 207 2.41 0.43 -0.48
N TYR A 208 1.17 0.62 -0.89
CA TYR A 208 0.38 -0.33 -1.66
C TYR A 208 0.22 0.19 -3.09
N ALA A 209 1.11 -0.21 -3.97
CA ALA A 209 1.12 0.22 -5.36
C ALA A 209 1.54 -0.90 -6.30
N VAL A 210 1.20 -0.78 -7.57
CA VAL A 210 1.84 -1.54 -8.64
C VAL A 210 3.01 -0.70 -9.14
N LEU A 211 4.24 -1.18 -8.96
CA LEU A 211 5.43 -0.55 -9.49
C LEU A 211 5.72 -1.14 -10.87
N LEU A 212 5.71 -0.30 -11.89
CA LEU A 212 6.07 -0.64 -13.26
C LEU A 212 7.39 0.02 -13.63
N LEU A 213 8.40 -0.80 -13.89
CA LEU A 213 9.68 -0.37 -14.46
C LEU A 213 9.64 -0.70 -15.96
N ASP A 214 9.34 0.29 -16.78
CA ASP A 214 9.19 0.12 -18.22
C ASP A 214 10.56 0.20 -18.90
N GLU A 215 10.77 -0.57 -19.98
CA GLU A 215 12.03 -0.65 -20.74
C GLU A 215 13.27 -0.95 -19.86
N ILE A 216 13.11 -1.90 -18.95
CA ILE A 216 14.12 -2.26 -17.95
C ILE A 216 15.48 -2.60 -18.56
N GLU A 217 15.50 -3.12 -19.78
CA GLU A 217 16.70 -3.46 -20.54
C GLU A 217 17.59 -2.24 -20.88
N LYS A 218 17.05 -1.02 -20.81
CA LYS A 218 17.77 0.23 -21.03
C LYS A 218 18.41 0.79 -19.75
N ALA A 219 18.05 0.25 -18.59
CA ALA A 219 18.56 0.71 -17.32
C ALA A 219 20.06 0.47 -17.16
N HIS A 220 20.73 1.34 -16.39
CA HIS A 220 22.12 1.10 -15.99
C HIS A 220 22.23 -0.22 -15.19
N PRO A 221 23.29 -1.03 -15.39
CA PRO A 221 23.44 -2.33 -14.69
C PRO A 221 23.34 -2.27 -13.17
N ASP A 222 23.77 -1.19 -12.53
CA ASP A 222 23.69 -1.03 -11.08
C ASP A 222 22.24 -1.00 -10.57
N ILE A 223 21.28 -0.61 -11.41
CA ILE A 223 19.84 -0.66 -11.07
C ILE A 223 19.37 -2.09 -10.90
N PHE A 224 19.86 -3.03 -11.72
CA PHE A 224 19.49 -4.44 -11.58
C PHE A 224 19.92 -5.02 -10.23
N ASN A 225 21.12 -4.69 -9.75
CA ASN A 225 21.60 -5.15 -8.45
C ASN A 225 20.72 -4.64 -7.30
N LEU A 226 20.24 -3.41 -7.43
CA LEU A 226 19.35 -2.82 -6.46
C LEU A 226 17.96 -3.47 -6.49
N LEU A 227 17.42 -3.72 -7.67
CA LEU A 227 16.13 -4.38 -7.83
C LEU A 227 16.16 -5.81 -7.28
N LEU A 228 17.26 -6.54 -7.44
CA LEU A 228 17.44 -7.86 -6.83
C LEU A 228 17.27 -7.82 -5.31
N GLN A 229 17.86 -6.81 -4.64
CA GLN A 229 17.67 -6.64 -3.19
C GLN A 229 16.22 -6.38 -2.80
N VAL A 230 15.50 -5.58 -3.59
CA VAL A 230 14.08 -5.31 -3.35
C VAL A 230 13.25 -6.58 -3.56
N MET A 231 13.57 -7.37 -4.57
CA MET A 231 12.87 -8.61 -4.89
C MET A 231 13.07 -9.70 -3.84
N ASP A 232 14.29 -9.81 -3.29
CA ASP A 232 14.66 -10.85 -2.33
C ASP A 232 14.24 -10.52 -0.90
N HIS A 233 14.36 -9.25 -0.49
CA HIS A 233 14.19 -8.83 0.89
C HIS A 233 13.05 -7.84 1.11
N GLY A 234 12.45 -7.32 0.05
CA GLY A 234 11.43 -6.27 0.16
C GLY A 234 11.95 -4.93 0.70
N ILE A 235 13.25 -4.79 0.89
CA ILE A 235 13.88 -3.64 1.53
C ILE A 235 14.83 -2.97 0.54
N LEU A 236 14.64 -1.70 0.31
CA LEU A 236 15.59 -0.83 -0.37
C LEU A 236 16.59 -0.33 0.68
N MET A 237 17.68 -1.08 0.90
CA MET A 237 18.77 -0.56 1.73
C MET A 237 19.54 0.50 0.94
N LYS A 238 19.70 1.70 1.53
CA LYS A 238 20.74 2.62 1.08
C LYS A 238 22.06 1.88 1.22
N VAL A 239 22.72 1.62 0.11
CA VAL A 239 24.08 1.08 0.12
C VAL A 239 24.95 2.12 0.79
N GLN A 240 25.60 1.73 1.89
CA GLN A 240 26.61 2.53 2.57
C GLN A 240 27.89 2.62 1.76
#